data_7c48ac64556262bb0ac3849c9a05e4fb
#
_entry.id   7c48ac64556262bb0ac3849c9a05e4fb
#
_cell.length_a   1.000
_cell.length_b   1.000
_cell.length_c   1.000
_cell.angle_alpha   90.00
_cell.angle_beta   90.00
_cell.angle_gamma   90.00
#
_symmetry.space_group_name_H-M   'P 1'
#
loop_
_entity.id
_entity.type
_entity.pdbx_description
1 polymer ?
#
loop_
_entity_poly.entity_id
_entity_poly.type
_entity_poly.pdbx_seq_one_letter_code
_entity_poly.pdbx_strand_id
1 'polypeptide(L)'
;MDPCPGPEPLDLTLQLPRDTYYQVIHTLRGSLPPPITDSPEDLVRRDNAAMAQVAALLPAGADEANLAATYVAANAQAMECLRLVRKYHGDPNFILKCTAHSASMMRQARATRSLLLRVQAERRKREADNAATDRAAWTEYCAIGLMAQALGRAPPAAMAEPPPPEAPSPDEEQVPQPDPVAEAEQYAIIYPRRAALI
;
A
#
# COMPACT_ATOMS: atom_id res chain seq x y z
N MET A 1 -22.54 24.36 -25.08
CA MET A 1 -22.71 23.04 -24.45
C MET A 1 -21.29 22.57 -24.14
N ASP A 2 -20.84 22.86 -22.92
CA ASP A 2 -19.52 22.42 -22.49
C ASP A 2 -19.52 20.94 -22.21
N PRO A 3 -18.53 20.18 -22.66
CA PRO A 3 -18.45 18.74 -22.38
C PRO A 3 -18.27 18.54 -20.87
N CYS A 4 -19.14 17.69 -20.31
CA CYS A 4 -19.01 17.23 -18.90
C CYS A 4 -17.58 16.75 -18.67
N PRO A 5 -16.88 17.19 -17.60
CA PRO A 5 -15.59 16.64 -17.25
C PRO A 5 -15.77 15.14 -16.98
N GLY A 6 -15.04 14.33 -17.75
CA GLY A 6 -14.99 12.89 -17.55
C GLY A 6 -14.46 12.59 -16.15
N PRO A 7 -14.79 11.40 -15.57
CA PRO A 7 -14.27 11.02 -14.27
C PRO A 7 -12.74 11.04 -14.30
N GLU A 8 -12.14 11.85 -13.40
CA GLU A 8 -10.70 11.84 -13.21
C GLU A 8 -10.23 10.42 -12.93
N PRO A 9 -9.12 9.99 -13.54
CA PRO A 9 -8.56 8.69 -13.25
C PRO A 9 -8.27 8.64 -11.73
N LEU A 10 -8.92 7.72 -11.04
CA LEU A 10 -8.66 7.45 -9.63
C LEU A 10 -7.16 7.18 -9.49
N ASP A 11 -6.46 8.11 -8.88
CA ASP A 11 -5.05 7.99 -8.55
C ASP A 11 -4.92 6.91 -7.45
N LEU A 12 -4.80 5.66 -7.90
CA LEU A 12 -4.64 4.47 -7.05
C LEU A 12 -3.21 4.37 -6.48
N THR A 13 -2.50 5.49 -6.40
CA THR A 13 -1.22 5.52 -5.70
C THR A 13 -1.47 5.17 -4.24
N LEU A 14 -0.86 4.07 -3.81
CA LEU A 14 -0.85 3.66 -2.40
C LEU A 14 -0.44 4.88 -1.55
N GLN A 15 -1.38 5.43 -0.78
CA GLN A 15 -1.14 6.55 0.15
C GLN A 15 -0.39 6.06 1.40
N LEU A 16 0.63 5.23 1.20
CA LEU A 16 1.50 4.78 2.28
C LEU A 16 2.62 5.81 2.49
N PRO A 17 3.03 6.06 3.75
CA PRO A 17 4.24 6.81 4.02
C PRO A 17 5.41 6.24 3.21
N ARG A 18 6.21 7.10 2.59
CA ARG A 18 7.30 6.71 1.67
C ARG A 18 8.22 5.65 2.27
N ASP A 19 8.57 5.79 3.55
CA ASP A 19 9.46 4.87 4.25
C ASP A 19 8.84 3.48 4.41
N THR A 20 7.55 3.42 4.73
CA THR A 20 6.81 2.15 4.85
C THR A 20 6.73 1.44 3.50
N TYR A 21 6.44 2.19 2.44
CA TYR A 21 6.44 1.67 1.07
C TYR A 21 7.79 1.09 0.69
N TYR A 22 8.88 1.83 0.97
CA TYR A 22 10.24 1.39 0.68
C TYR A 22 10.61 0.11 1.43
N GLN A 23 10.28 0.03 2.72
CA GLN A 23 10.55 -1.14 3.54
C GLN A 23 9.78 -2.38 3.05
N VAL A 24 8.50 -2.23 2.70
CA VAL A 24 7.68 -3.33 2.14
C VAL A 24 8.27 -3.85 0.84
N ILE A 25 8.66 -2.95 -0.07
CA ILE A 25 9.30 -3.33 -1.34
C ILE A 25 10.60 -4.08 -1.09
N HIS A 26 11.47 -3.56 -0.22
CA HIS A 26 12.76 -4.15 0.05
C HIS A 26 12.62 -5.57 0.63
N THR A 27 11.71 -5.75 1.59
CA THR A 27 11.42 -7.04 2.22
C THR A 27 10.83 -8.01 1.19
N LEU A 28 9.88 -7.56 0.37
CA LEU A 28 9.27 -8.36 -0.67
C LEU A 28 10.32 -8.85 -1.67
N ARG A 29 11.13 -7.96 -2.23
CA ARG A 29 12.19 -8.30 -3.20
C ARG A 29 13.18 -9.33 -2.65
N GLY A 30 13.57 -9.20 -1.39
CA GLY A 30 14.46 -10.14 -0.71
C GLY A 30 13.86 -11.53 -0.46
N SER A 31 12.53 -11.63 -0.40
CA SER A 31 11.80 -12.87 -0.13
C SER A 31 11.28 -13.59 -1.38
N LEU A 32 11.33 -12.95 -2.56
CA LEU A 32 10.91 -13.58 -3.80
C LEU A 32 11.92 -14.62 -4.29
N PRO A 33 11.45 -15.73 -4.88
CA PRO A 33 12.34 -16.70 -5.53
C PRO A 33 13.10 -16.04 -6.70
N PRO A 34 14.28 -16.61 -7.07
CA PRO A 34 15.03 -16.10 -8.22
C PRO A 34 14.18 -16.13 -9.49
N PRO A 35 14.41 -15.22 -10.44
CA PRO A 35 13.74 -15.26 -11.73
C PRO A 35 14.17 -16.50 -12.54
N ILE A 36 13.45 -16.80 -13.61
CA ILE A 36 13.73 -17.98 -14.47
C ILE A 36 15.10 -17.84 -15.13
N THR A 37 15.48 -16.65 -15.51
CA THR A 37 16.81 -16.30 -16.02
C THR A 37 17.45 -15.23 -15.13
N ASP A 38 18.77 -15.24 -14.99
CA ASP A 38 19.51 -14.26 -14.18
C ASP A 38 19.71 -12.92 -14.90
N SER A 39 18.85 -12.60 -15.88
CA SER A 39 18.93 -11.31 -16.56
C SER A 39 18.40 -10.17 -15.68
N PRO A 40 18.99 -8.97 -15.75
CA PRO A 40 18.49 -7.79 -15.05
C PRO A 40 17.02 -7.47 -15.40
N GLU A 41 16.64 -7.72 -16.64
CA GLU A 41 15.29 -7.48 -17.14
C GLU A 41 14.26 -8.41 -16.50
N ASP A 42 14.59 -9.68 -16.30
CA ASP A 42 13.71 -10.65 -15.65
C ASP A 42 13.59 -10.38 -14.15
N LEU A 43 14.65 -9.87 -13.51
CA LEU A 43 14.58 -9.38 -12.13
C LEU A 43 13.57 -8.23 -11.99
N VAL A 44 13.67 -7.23 -12.86
CA VAL A 44 12.75 -6.09 -12.86
C VAL A 44 11.31 -6.56 -13.15
N ARG A 45 11.14 -7.46 -14.13
CA ARG A 45 9.82 -8.01 -14.47
C ARG A 45 9.20 -8.77 -13.31
N ARG A 46 9.98 -9.61 -12.62
CA ARG A 46 9.56 -10.34 -11.42
C ARG A 46 9.12 -9.37 -10.30
N ASP A 47 9.95 -8.36 -10.02
CA ASP A 47 9.69 -7.38 -8.97
C ASP A 47 8.43 -6.58 -9.28
N ASN A 48 8.28 -6.09 -10.50
CA ASN A 48 7.10 -5.36 -10.94
C ASN A 48 5.83 -6.22 -10.87
N ALA A 49 5.91 -7.50 -11.25
CA ALA A 49 4.78 -8.41 -11.16
C ALA A 49 4.36 -8.65 -9.70
N ALA A 50 5.32 -8.80 -8.78
CA ALA A 50 5.03 -8.96 -7.37
C ALA A 50 4.42 -7.67 -6.76
N MET A 51 4.94 -6.49 -7.14
CA MET A 51 4.38 -5.21 -6.71
C MET A 51 2.95 -5.00 -7.22
N ALA A 52 2.68 -5.34 -8.47
CA ALA A 52 1.33 -5.29 -9.02
C ALA A 52 0.36 -6.21 -8.26
N GLN A 53 0.81 -7.39 -7.82
CA GLN A 53 -0.01 -8.28 -6.98
C GLN A 53 -0.29 -7.68 -5.60
N VAL A 54 0.69 -7.02 -4.96
CA VAL A 54 0.48 -6.31 -3.69
C VAL A 54 -0.53 -5.18 -3.88
N ALA A 55 -0.36 -4.36 -4.92
CA ALA A 55 -1.27 -3.25 -5.24
C ALA A 55 -2.70 -3.74 -5.51
N ALA A 56 -2.88 -4.87 -6.18
CA ALA A 56 -4.19 -5.47 -6.45
C ALA A 56 -4.94 -5.91 -5.18
N LEU A 57 -4.25 -6.06 -4.05
CA LEU A 57 -4.84 -6.35 -2.75
C LEU A 57 -5.35 -5.09 -2.01
N LEU A 58 -5.12 -3.90 -2.58
CA LEU A 58 -5.58 -2.60 -2.09
C LEU A 58 -5.28 -2.34 -0.60
N PRO A 59 -4.04 -2.48 -0.15
CA PRO A 59 -3.69 -2.18 1.23
C PRO A 59 -3.78 -0.66 1.47
N ALA A 60 -4.44 -0.25 2.55
CA ALA A 60 -4.59 1.17 2.91
C ALA A 60 -3.61 1.63 4.00
N GLY A 61 -2.90 0.70 4.65
CA GLY A 61 -1.94 1.01 5.70
C GLY A 61 -0.75 0.06 5.71
N ALA A 62 0.23 0.37 6.55
CA ALA A 62 1.48 -0.37 6.67
C ALA A 62 1.28 -1.86 6.98
N ASP A 63 0.38 -2.15 7.93
CA ASP A 63 0.10 -3.54 8.34
C ASP A 63 -0.57 -4.33 7.21
N GLU A 64 -1.52 -3.71 6.50
CA GLU A 64 -2.16 -4.33 5.34
C GLU A 64 -1.15 -4.57 4.21
N ALA A 65 -0.22 -3.62 3.98
CA ALA A 65 0.82 -3.76 2.97
C ALA A 65 1.82 -4.88 3.32
N ASN A 66 2.20 -5.01 4.58
CA ASN A 66 3.05 -6.11 5.06
C ASN A 66 2.36 -7.47 4.92
N LEU A 67 1.07 -7.56 5.27
CA LEU A 67 0.28 -8.78 5.08
C LEU A 67 0.17 -9.14 3.59
N ALA A 68 -0.11 -8.15 2.74
CA ALA A 68 -0.18 -8.34 1.29
C ALA A 68 1.16 -8.83 0.71
N ALA A 69 2.29 -8.22 1.10
CA ALA A 69 3.62 -8.62 0.68
C ALA A 69 3.96 -10.05 1.16
N THR A 70 3.65 -10.37 2.41
CA THR A 70 3.85 -11.72 2.97
C THR A 70 3.04 -12.78 2.21
N TYR A 71 1.78 -12.46 1.87
CA TYR A 71 0.95 -13.34 1.06
C TYR A 71 1.56 -13.60 -0.32
N VAL A 72 1.99 -12.54 -1.01
CA VAL A 72 2.59 -12.62 -2.35
C VAL A 72 3.88 -13.43 -2.31
N ALA A 73 4.76 -13.16 -1.34
CA ALA A 73 6.02 -13.88 -1.16
C ALA A 73 5.81 -15.38 -0.88
N ALA A 74 4.92 -15.72 0.06
CA ALA A 74 4.63 -17.10 0.41
C ALA A 74 4.04 -17.88 -0.78
N ASN A 75 3.15 -17.25 -1.55
CA ASN A 75 2.59 -17.87 -2.75
C ASN A 75 3.66 -18.07 -3.84
N ALA A 76 4.54 -17.09 -4.07
CA ALA A 76 5.63 -17.20 -5.03
C ALA A 76 6.60 -18.33 -4.65
N GLN A 77 6.98 -18.46 -3.38
CA GLN A 77 7.85 -19.54 -2.88
C GLN A 77 7.18 -20.91 -3.01
N ALA A 78 5.88 -21.03 -2.72
CA ALA A 78 5.13 -22.27 -2.92
C ALA A 78 5.17 -22.73 -4.38
N MET A 79 4.96 -21.81 -5.33
CA MET A 79 4.99 -22.10 -6.76
C MET A 79 6.40 -22.47 -7.25
N GLU A 80 7.43 -21.83 -6.71
CA GLU A 80 8.82 -22.17 -7.01
C GLU A 80 9.16 -23.59 -6.55
N CYS A 81 8.75 -23.99 -5.35
CA CYS A 81 8.93 -25.38 -4.88
C CYS A 81 8.28 -26.39 -5.83
N LEU A 82 7.07 -26.11 -6.33
CA LEU A 82 6.40 -26.97 -7.31
C LEU A 82 7.14 -27.01 -8.67
N ARG A 83 7.74 -25.89 -9.07
CA ARG A 83 8.60 -25.83 -10.26
C ARG A 83 9.86 -26.68 -10.09
N LEU A 84 10.49 -26.60 -8.92
CA LEU A 84 11.68 -27.39 -8.60
C LEU A 84 11.38 -28.89 -8.56
N VAL A 85 10.24 -29.31 -8.02
CA VAL A 85 9.78 -30.70 -8.06
C VAL A 85 9.73 -31.24 -9.48
N ARG A 86 9.21 -30.44 -10.43
CA ARG A 86 9.18 -30.84 -11.84
C ARG A 86 10.56 -30.90 -12.49
N LYS A 87 11.48 -30.02 -12.06
CA LYS A 87 12.84 -29.96 -12.61
C LYS A 87 13.71 -31.10 -12.10
N TYR A 88 13.56 -31.50 -10.83
CA TYR A 88 14.42 -32.49 -10.14
C TYR A 88 13.65 -33.75 -9.74
N HIS A 89 12.96 -34.34 -10.70
CA HIS A 89 12.08 -35.51 -10.49
C HIS A 89 12.80 -36.84 -10.15
N GLY A 90 14.15 -36.87 -10.16
CA GLY A 90 14.95 -38.08 -9.87
C GLY A 90 15.28 -38.29 -8.40
N ASP A 91 15.07 -37.32 -7.51
CA ASP A 91 15.37 -37.45 -6.07
C ASP A 91 14.08 -37.43 -5.23
N PRO A 92 13.62 -38.61 -4.72
CA PRO A 92 12.41 -38.69 -3.91
C PRO A 92 12.47 -37.87 -2.63
N ASN A 93 13.64 -37.75 -1.97
CA ASN A 93 13.80 -36.99 -0.74
C ASN A 93 13.69 -35.49 -1.01
N PHE A 94 14.28 -35.03 -2.11
CA PHE A 94 14.15 -33.64 -2.53
C PHE A 94 12.69 -33.29 -2.88
N ILE A 95 12.01 -34.17 -3.63
CA ILE A 95 10.58 -34.01 -3.97
C ILE A 95 9.74 -33.89 -2.71
N LEU A 96 9.93 -34.79 -1.73
CA LEU A 96 9.19 -34.78 -0.48
C LEU A 96 9.40 -33.47 0.28
N LYS A 97 10.64 -33.01 0.42
CA LYS A 97 10.97 -31.74 1.08
C LYS A 97 10.32 -30.54 0.40
N CYS A 98 10.45 -30.44 -0.93
CA CYS A 98 9.85 -29.35 -1.70
C CYS A 98 8.32 -29.36 -1.61
N THR A 99 7.68 -30.53 -1.66
CA THR A 99 6.23 -30.65 -1.54
C THR A 99 5.75 -30.25 -0.15
N ALA A 100 6.44 -30.70 0.91
CA ALA A 100 6.14 -30.31 2.28
C ALA A 100 6.30 -28.80 2.50
N HIS A 101 7.38 -28.21 1.96
CA HIS A 101 7.62 -26.77 2.02
C HIS A 101 6.56 -25.99 1.26
N SER A 102 6.22 -26.39 0.04
CA SER A 102 5.15 -25.78 -0.75
C SER A 102 3.81 -25.81 0.01
N ALA A 103 3.45 -26.97 0.59
CA ALA A 103 2.24 -27.09 1.40
C ALA A 103 2.24 -26.14 2.63
N SER A 104 3.41 -25.96 3.26
CA SER A 104 3.57 -25.03 4.38
C SER A 104 3.37 -23.58 3.92
N MET A 105 4.05 -23.17 2.84
CA MET A 105 3.92 -21.84 2.28
C MET A 105 2.47 -21.53 1.83
N MET A 106 1.80 -22.51 1.24
CA MET A 106 0.38 -22.34 0.87
C MET A 106 -0.54 -22.17 2.08
N ARG A 107 -0.28 -22.87 3.19
CA ARG A 107 -1.04 -22.65 4.44
C ARG A 107 -0.79 -21.25 4.98
N GLN A 108 0.46 -20.80 5.00
CA GLN A 108 0.83 -19.44 5.41
C GLN A 108 0.17 -18.39 4.51
N ALA A 109 0.23 -18.54 3.20
CA ALA A 109 -0.42 -17.64 2.25
C ALA A 109 -1.94 -17.53 2.51
N ARG A 110 -2.63 -18.66 2.72
CA ARG A 110 -4.07 -18.66 3.03
C ARG A 110 -4.37 -17.96 4.36
N ALA A 111 -3.59 -18.25 5.40
CA ALA A 111 -3.76 -17.63 6.71
C ALA A 111 -3.55 -16.12 6.64
N THR A 112 -2.48 -15.67 5.99
CA THR A 112 -2.16 -14.24 5.79
C THR A 112 -3.24 -13.54 4.99
N ARG A 113 -3.72 -14.14 3.90
CA ARG A 113 -4.81 -13.58 3.11
C ARG A 113 -6.11 -13.45 3.92
N SER A 114 -6.46 -14.47 4.71
CA SER A 114 -7.63 -14.42 5.58
C SER A 114 -7.52 -13.32 6.63
N LEU A 115 -6.33 -13.13 7.20
CA LEU A 115 -6.07 -12.05 8.14
C LEU A 115 -6.18 -10.69 7.46
N LEU A 116 -5.58 -10.51 6.29
CA LEU A 116 -5.68 -9.27 5.50
C LEU A 116 -7.15 -8.90 5.23
N LEU A 117 -7.96 -9.85 4.74
CA LEU A 117 -9.36 -9.61 4.47
C LEU A 117 -10.15 -9.23 5.73
N ARG A 118 -9.82 -9.83 6.88
CA ARG A 118 -10.43 -9.48 8.17
C ARG A 118 -10.06 -8.06 8.60
N VAL A 119 -8.79 -7.68 8.52
CA VAL A 119 -8.32 -6.32 8.84
C VAL A 119 -8.99 -5.29 7.94
N GLN A 120 -9.06 -5.56 6.64
CA GLN A 120 -9.75 -4.69 5.68
C GLN A 120 -11.25 -4.57 5.95
N ALA A 121 -11.91 -5.66 6.34
CA ALA A 121 -13.33 -5.62 6.69
C ALA A 121 -13.58 -4.78 7.95
N GLU A 122 -12.73 -4.93 8.96
CA GLU A 122 -12.80 -4.15 10.20
C GLU A 122 -12.54 -2.66 9.95
N ARG A 123 -11.56 -2.32 9.11
CA ARG A 123 -11.31 -0.94 8.70
C ARG A 123 -12.54 -0.34 8.01
N ARG A 124 -13.09 -1.02 7.01
CA ARG A 124 -14.29 -0.55 6.29
C ARG A 124 -15.49 -0.36 7.22
N LYS A 125 -15.64 -1.24 8.22
CA LYS A 125 -16.69 -1.08 9.23
C LYS A 125 -16.49 0.20 10.05
N ARG A 126 -15.28 0.45 10.55
CA ARG A 126 -14.95 1.67 11.29
C ARG A 126 -15.17 2.93 10.44
N GLU A 127 -14.75 2.91 9.18
CA GLU A 127 -14.98 4.01 8.25
C GLU A 127 -16.47 4.29 8.04
N ALA A 128 -17.28 3.23 7.90
CA ALA A 128 -18.73 3.35 7.77
C ALA A 128 -19.39 3.87 9.05
N ASP A 129 -18.95 3.40 10.22
CA ASP A 129 -19.45 3.85 11.52
C ASP A 129 -19.09 5.34 11.76
N ASN A 130 -17.86 5.75 11.43
CA ASN A 130 -17.43 7.16 11.51
C ASN A 130 -18.28 8.04 10.56
N ALA A 131 -18.44 7.63 9.32
CA ALA A 131 -19.26 8.36 8.35
C ALA A 131 -20.74 8.43 8.74
N ALA A 132 -21.26 7.45 9.47
CA ALA A 132 -22.61 7.48 10.01
C ALA A 132 -22.70 8.48 11.17
N THR A 133 -21.71 8.51 12.06
CA THR A 133 -21.61 9.46 13.18
C THR A 133 -21.50 10.89 12.68
N ASP A 134 -20.67 11.15 11.69
CA ASP A 134 -20.49 12.47 11.08
C ASP A 134 -21.79 12.96 10.43
N ARG A 135 -22.51 12.07 9.73
CA ARG A 135 -23.82 12.41 9.15
C ARG A 135 -24.88 12.72 10.22
N ALA A 136 -24.89 11.97 11.32
CA ALA A 136 -25.80 12.22 12.42
C ALA A 136 -25.51 13.59 13.08
N ALA A 137 -24.25 13.88 13.35
CA ALA A 137 -23.81 15.18 13.89
C ALA A 137 -24.17 16.34 12.96
N TRP A 138 -23.97 16.17 11.65
CA TRP A 138 -24.38 17.15 10.64
C TRP A 138 -25.89 17.37 10.61
N THR A 139 -26.68 16.31 10.69
CA THR A 139 -28.15 16.38 10.72
C THR A 139 -28.64 17.14 11.97
N GLU A 140 -28.08 16.82 13.12
CA GLU A 140 -28.39 17.49 14.38
C GLU A 140 -28.02 18.98 14.32
N TYR A 141 -26.85 19.30 13.81
CA TYR A 141 -26.40 20.66 13.60
C TYR A 141 -27.35 21.46 12.70
N CYS A 142 -27.77 20.89 11.56
CA CYS A 142 -28.74 21.53 10.68
C CYS A 142 -30.10 21.74 11.36
N ALA A 143 -30.57 20.76 12.15
CA ALA A 143 -31.84 20.85 12.88
C ALA A 143 -31.79 21.99 13.92
N ILE A 144 -30.69 22.12 14.67
CA ILE A 144 -30.50 23.21 15.64
C ILE A 144 -30.49 24.58 14.93
N GLY A 145 -29.82 24.67 13.76
CA GLY A 145 -29.80 25.88 12.95
C GLY A 145 -31.18 26.32 12.48
N LEU A 146 -31.97 25.37 11.98
CA LEU A 146 -33.34 25.62 11.52
C LEU A 146 -34.26 26.05 12.72
N MET A 147 -34.13 25.42 13.86
CA MET A 147 -34.87 25.81 15.06
C MET A 147 -34.50 27.20 15.52
N ALA A 148 -33.20 27.56 15.57
CA ALA A 148 -32.75 28.89 15.93
C ALA A 148 -33.32 29.95 14.98
N GLN A 149 -33.32 29.68 13.68
CA GLN A 149 -33.90 30.57 12.66
C GLN A 149 -35.40 30.72 12.83
N ALA A 150 -36.15 29.66 13.12
CA ALA A 150 -37.59 29.68 13.32
C ALA A 150 -37.96 30.49 14.61
N LEU A 151 -37.10 30.49 15.61
CA LEU A 151 -37.27 31.25 16.85
C LEU A 151 -36.74 32.68 16.79
N GLY A 152 -36.29 33.16 15.63
CA GLY A 152 -35.68 34.50 15.47
C GLY A 152 -34.39 34.68 16.24
N ARG A 153 -33.75 33.61 16.68
CA ARG A 153 -32.44 33.61 17.35
C ARG A 153 -31.33 33.56 16.33
N ALA A 154 -30.25 34.33 16.56
CA ALA A 154 -29.07 34.15 15.72
C ALA A 154 -28.56 32.69 15.78
N PRO A 155 -28.18 32.09 14.68
CA PRO A 155 -27.62 30.76 14.69
C PRO A 155 -26.38 30.69 15.60
N PRO A 156 -26.11 29.56 16.28
CA PRO A 156 -24.93 29.46 17.12
C PRO A 156 -23.67 29.79 16.32
N ALA A 157 -22.73 30.51 16.93
CA ALA A 157 -21.53 31.06 16.28
C ALA A 157 -20.67 29.96 15.54
N ALA A 158 -20.91 28.70 15.85
CA ALA A 158 -20.32 27.55 15.13
C ALA A 158 -20.83 27.39 13.67
N MET A 159 -21.87 28.15 13.26
CA MET A 159 -22.35 28.21 11.87
C MET A 159 -21.64 29.28 11.02
N ALA A 160 -20.69 30.00 11.57
CA ALA A 160 -19.77 30.78 10.75
C ALA A 160 -19.04 29.76 9.84
N GLU A 161 -19.14 29.98 8.52
CA GLU A 161 -18.37 29.22 7.52
C GLU A 161 -16.95 28.97 8.06
N PRO A 162 -16.43 27.74 8.03
CA PRO A 162 -15.03 27.56 8.40
C PRO A 162 -14.21 28.58 7.63
N PRO A 163 -13.29 29.30 8.29
CA PRO A 163 -12.48 30.30 7.58
C PRO A 163 -11.92 29.61 6.34
N PRO A 164 -11.97 30.29 5.17
CA PRO A 164 -11.36 29.73 3.98
C PRO A 164 -9.96 29.25 4.35
N PRO A 165 -9.52 28.06 3.87
CA PRO A 165 -8.20 27.56 4.21
C PRO A 165 -7.22 28.71 4.02
N GLU A 166 -6.53 29.09 5.11
CA GLU A 166 -5.52 30.14 5.04
C GLU A 166 -4.60 29.80 3.87
N ALA A 167 -4.51 30.73 2.93
CA ALA A 167 -3.56 30.58 1.84
C ALA A 167 -2.20 30.30 2.49
N PRO A 168 -1.45 29.29 2.03
CA PRO A 168 -0.17 28.93 2.62
C PRO A 168 0.66 30.20 2.79
N SER A 169 1.06 30.47 4.02
CA SER A 169 1.86 31.65 4.35
C SER A 169 3.10 31.63 3.46
N PRO A 170 3.50 32.75 2.83
CA PRO A 170 4.67 32.81 1.95
C PRO A 170 6.01 32.44 2.64
N ASP A 171 5.98 32.21 3.97
CA ASP A 171 7.12 31.84 4.80
C ASP A 171 7.19 30.32 5.12
N GLU A 172 6.41 29.45 4.46
CA GLU A 172 6.76 28.05 4.45
C GLU A 172 8.07 27.91 3.67
N GLU A 173 9.12 28.06 4.45
CA GLU A 173 10.52 27.80 4.15
C GLU A 173 10.61 26.57 3.23
N GLN A 174 10.88 26.83 1.94
CA GLN A 174 11.11 25.76 0.97
C GLN A 174 12.21 24.88 1.56
N VAL A 175 11.83 23.73 2.12
CA VAL A 175 12.80 22.70 2.50
C VAL A 175 13.61 22.45 1.23
N PRO A 176 14.91 22.78 1.24
CA PRO A 176 15.73 22.65 0.05
C PRO A 176 15.64 21.20 -0.41
N GLN A 177 15.16 21.00 -1.63
CA GLN A 177 15.15 19.67 -2.23
C GLN A 177 16.61 19.19 -2.27
N PRO A 178 16.90 18.01 -1.71
CA PRO A 178 18.26 17.49 -1.73
C PRO A 178 18.72 17.42 -3.19
N ASP A 179 19.91 17.94 -3.44
CA ASP A 179 20.54 17.92 -4.76
C ASP A 179 20.67 16.45 -5.19
N PRO A 180 20.07 16.01 -6.31
CA PRO A 180 20.11 14.63 -6.75
C PRO A 180 21.53 14.11 -6.99
N VAL A 181 22.49 15.01 -7.22
CA VAL A 181 23.92 14.66 -7.34
C VAL A 181 24.51 14.30 -5.98
N ALA A 182 24.19 15.07 -4.93
CA ALA A 182 24.65 14.79 -3.57
C ALA A 182 24.06 13.49 -3.02
N GLU A 183 22.79 13.16 -3.37
CA GLU A 183 22.14 11.91 -2.98
C GLU A 183 22.79 10.71 -3.69
N ALA A 184 23.15 10.85 -4.96
CA ALA A 184 23.87 9.82 -5.73
C ALA A 184 25.29 9.56 -5.16
N GLU A 185 26.00 10.61 -4.75
CA GLU A 185 27.32 10.48 -4.12
C GLU A 185 27.23 9.81 -2.75
N GLN A 186 26.24 10.15 -1.92
CA GLN A 186 26.00 9.46 -0.64
C GLN A 186 25.65 7.99 -0.85
N TYR A 187 24.89 7.66 -1.88
CA TYR A 187 24.55 6.28 -2.22
C TYR A 187 25.78 5.48 -2.63
N ALA A 188 26.70 6.08 -3.38
CA ALA A 188 27.96 5.47 -3.79
C ALA A 188 28.91 5.20 -2.61
N ILE A 189 28.89 6.06 -1.59
CA ILE A 189 29.69 5.88 -0.36
C ILE A 189 29.13 4.75 0.51
N ILE A 190 27.80 4.66 0.64
CA ILE A 190 27.13 3.64 1.48
C ILE A 190 27.12 2.26 0.82
N TYR A 191 27.08 2.21 -0.53
CA TYR A 191 26.99 0.96 -1.29
C TYR A 191 28.05 0.86 -2.41
N PRO A 192 29.36 0.85 -2.08
CA PRO A 192 30.42 0.91 -3.08
C PRO A 192 30.44 -0.26 -4.08
N ARG A 193 29.90 -1.43 -3.69
CA ARG A 193 29.81 -2.60 -4.58
C ARG A 193 28.66 -2.53 -5.60
N ARG A 194 27.70 -1.63 -5.42
CA ARG A 194 26.58 -1.44 -6.37
C ARG A 194 26.81 -0.27 -7.32
N ALA A 195 27.56 0.74 -6.90
CA ALA A 195 27.92 1.88 -7.75
C ALA A 195 28.90 1.51 -8.88
N ALA A 196 29.62 0.40 -8.78
CA ALA A 196 30.52 -0.10 -9.81
C ALA A 196 29.81 -0.86 -10.96
N LEU A 197 28.50 -0.98 -10.93
CA LEU A 197 27.67 -1.72 -11.91
C LEU A 197 26.75 -0.78 -12.71
N ILE A 198 26.86 0.54 -12.54
CA ILE A 198 26.18 1.58 -13.32
C ILE A 198 27.21 2.30 -14.18
#